data_3f88a02abd3f204785baaa9f5212abf7
#
_entry.id   3f88a02abd3f204785baaa9f5212abf7
#
_cell.length_a   1.000
_cell.length_b   1.000
_cell.length_c   1.000
_cell.angle_alpha   90.00
_cell.angle_beta   90.00
_cell.angle_gamma   90.00
#
_symmetry.space_group_name_H-M   'P 1'
#
loop_
_entity.id
_entity.type
_entity.pdbx_description
1 polymer ?
#
loop_
_entity_poly.entity_id
_entity_poly.type
_entity_poly.pdbx_seq_one_letter_code
_entity_poly.pdbx_strand_id
1 'polypeptide(L)'
;MEAEPRRTKNALIVTIVVLTATATLAFRRILARVTGGRIGSSDEYNAAKVDVSGPIVRERGRPSPLSGATKATADEVVDLIEEADEDESAEALLLELNTPGGEVLPSDDIRRAAAEFDGPTVAYATDLCASGGYWIASGCDELWAHDASLVGSIGVVGSRPNAAGLADKLGISYEQFTAGEYKDAGIPLREIEEDEREYLQGIIDGYYEQFVETVSEGRGMDPEDVRETEARVYLGTDAAEIGLVDDLGTREDVETRLADRIGEDVELREFIPDRGLAERLGIGAERVAFAAGSGVASVFTDEGGDVDVELR
;
A
#
# COMPACT_ATOMS: atom_id res chain seq x y z
N MET A 1 35.14 -44.75 -49.15
CA MET A 1 34.71 -43.32 -49.16
C MET A 1 33.54 -43.18 -48.22
N GLU A 2 33.85 -43.11 -46.92
CA GLU A 2 32.87 -42.98 -45.82
C GLU A 2 33.47 -42.07 -44.74
N ALA A 3 33.12 -40.77 -44.79
CA ALA A 3 33.55 -39.81 -43.78
C ALA A 3 32.52 -38.72 -43.54
N GLU A 4 31.23 -39.04 -43.44
CA GLU A 4 30.18 -38.05 -43.18
C GLU A 4 29.29 -38.14 -41.92
N PRO A 5 29.37 -39.14 -41.03
CA PRO A 5 28.47 -39.10 -39.87
C PRO A 5 28.99 -38.37 -38.66
N ARG A 6 30.28 -37.97 -38.59
CA ARG A 6 30.83 -37.24 -37.41
C ARG A 6 30.55 -35.74 -37.39
N ARG A 7 30.51 -35.10 -38.55
CA ARG A 7 30.24 -33.63 -38.63
C ARG A 7 28.80 -33.24 -38.26
N THR A 8 27.82 -34.07 -38.66
CA THR A 8 26.41 -33.83 -38.34
C THR A 8 26.09 -34.08 -36.86
N LYS A 9 26.71 -35.07 -36.20
CA LYS A 9 26.55 -35.30 -34.76
C LYS A 9 27.15 -34.16 -33.93
N ASN A 10 28.31 -33.63 -34.27
CA ASN A 10 28.92 -32.50 -33.56
C ASN A 10 28.13 -31.21 -33.78
N ALA A 11 27.59 -30.95 -34.97
CA ALA A 11 26.73 -29.79 -35.22
C ALA A 11 25.42 -29.88 -34.40
N LEU A 12 24.82 -31.08 -34.32
CA LEU A 12 23.62 -31.31 -33.53
C LEU A 12 23.87 -31.10 -32.02
N ILE A 13 24.97 -31.57 -31.49
CA ILE A 13 25.37 -31.41 -30.08
C ILE A 13 25.60 -29.92 -29.77
N VAL A 14 26.31 -29.21 -30.62
CA VAL A 14 26.56 -27.76 -30.44
C VAL A 14 25.23 -26.99 -30.51
N THR A 15 24.33 -27.32 -31.41
CA THR A 15 23.01 -26.68 -31.50
C THR A 15 22.16 -26.92 -30.26
N ILE A 16 22.15 -28.14 -29.73
CA ILE A 16 21.43 -28.49 -28.49
C ILE A 16 22.04 -27.77 -27.29
N VAL A 17 23.38 -27.66 -27.17
CA VAL A 17 24.05 -26.97 -26.09
C VAL A 17 23.76 -25.44 -26.15
N VAL A 18 23.78 -24.84 -27.33
CA VAL A 18 23.42 -23.44 -27.52
C VAL A 18 21.95 -23.17 -27.19
N LEU A 19 21.03 -24.01 -27.65
CA LEU A 19 19.61 -23.89 -27.37
C LEU A 19 19.30 -24.09 -25.88
N THR A 20 19.97 -25.01 -25.19
CA THR A 20 19.80 -25.17 -23.74
C THR A 20 20.41 -24.03 -22.96
N ALA A 21 21.56 -23.50 -23.36
CA ALA A 21 22.19 -22.34 -22.73
C ALA A 21 21.33 -21.06 -22.90
N THR A 22 20.78 -20.83 -24.11
CA THR A 22 19.87 -19.70 -24.36
C THR A 22 18.54 -19.82 -23.64
N ALA A 23 17.97 -21.04 -23.57
CA ALA A 23 16.76 -21.30 -22.82
C ALA A 23 16.99 -21.12 -21.30
N THR A 24 18.15 -21.53 -20.78
CA THR A 24 18.50 -21.36 -19.38
C THR A 24 18.72 -19.88 -19.04
N LEU A 25 19.35 -19.12 -19.93
CA LEU A 25 19.53 -17.66 -19.77
C LEU A 25 18.21 -16.91 -19.86
N ALA A 26 17.32 -17.28 -20.79
CA ALA A 26 15.99 -16.72 -20.90
C ALA A 26 15.13 -17.07 -19.68
N PHE A 27 15.19 -18.31 -19.20
CA PHE A 27 14.50 -18.76 -18.00
C PHE A 27 15.02 -18.03 -16.75
N ARG A 28 16.34 -17.85 -16.61
CA ARG A 28 16.92 -17.05 -15.52
C ARG A 28 16.47 -15.59 -15.55
N ARG A 29 16.41 -14.96 -16.74
CA ARG A 29 15.90 -13.60 -16.90
C ARG A 29 14.40 -13.49 -16.60
N ILE A 30 13.61 -14.47 -16.99
CA ILE A 30 12.19 -14.55 -16.66
C ILE A 30 12.02 -14.79 -15.17
N LEU A 31 12.79 -15.71 -14.59
CA LEU A 31 12.75 -16.01 -13.17
C LEU A 31 13.17 -14.80 -12.34
N ALA A 32 14.24 -14.10 -12.71
CA ALA A 32 14.67 -12.86 -12.06
C ALA A 32 13.60 -11.75 -12.11
N ARG A 33 12.87 -11.65 -13.23
CA ARG A 33 11.73 -10.71 -13.34
C ARG A 33 10.51 -11.15 -12.52
N VAL A 34 10.30 -12.45 -12.38
CA VAL A 34 9.16 -13.02 -11.65
C VAL A 34 9.44 -13.10 -10.14
N THR A 35 10.68 -13.31 -9.74
CA THR A 35 11.09 -13.37 -8.31
C THR A 35 11.54 -12.01 -7.77
N GLY A 36 11.34 -10.91 -8.51
CA GLY A 36 11.68 -9.57 -8.06
C GLY A 36 13.18 -9.35 -7.83
N GLY A 37 14.04 -10.05 -8.59
CA GLY A 37 15.48 -9.82 -8.54
C GLY A 37 16.21 -10.47 -7.35
N ARG A 38 15.54 -11.18 -6.48
CA ARG A 38 16.12 -11.85 -5.29
C ARG A 38 17.09 -13.02 -5.58
N ILE A 39 17.71 -13.07 -6.77
CA ILE A 39 18.79 -14.01 -7.08
C ILE A 39 20.07 -13.18 -7.31
N GLY A 40 20.75 -12.85 -6.21
CA GLY A 40 22.18 -12.54 -6.17
C GLY A 40 22.63 -11.32 -6.97
N SER A 41 22.18 -10.14 -6.60
CA SER A 41 23.07 -8.98 -6.57
C SER A 41 23.21 -8.60 -5.09
N SER A 42 24.39 -8.61 -4.57
CA SER A 42 24.76 -7.80 -3.43
C SER A 42 24.87 -6.37 -3.96
N ASP A 43 23.73 -5.76 -4.28
CA ASP A 43 23.70 -4.32 -4.43
C ASP A 43 23.87 -3.80 -3.00
N GLU A 44 25.01 -3.24 -2.72
CA GLU A 44 25.28 -2.54 -1.48
C GLU A 44 24.24 -1.42 -1.41
N TYR A 45 23.41 -1.41 -0.38
CA TYR A 45 22.46 -0.34 -0.08
C TYR A 45 22.63 0.02 1.38
N ASN A 46 22.29 1.25 1.72
CA ASN A 46 22.39 1.77 3.07
C ASN A 46 21.11 2.52 3.50
N ALA A 47 20.09 2.58 2.64
CA ALA A 47 18.81 3.14 3.01
C ALA A 47 17.64 2.33 2.45
N ALA A 48 16.62 2.18 3.28
CA ALA A 48 15.37 1.53 2.89
C ALA A 48 14.40 2.54 2.28
N LYS A 49 13.67 2.13 1.24
CA LYS A 49 12.52 2.86 0.72
C LYS A 49 11.26 2.01 0.88
N VAL A 50 10.23 2.60 1.48
CA VAL A 50 8.89 1.99 1.61
C VAL A 50 7.85 2.93 1.03
N ASP A 51 6.96 2.41 0.17
CA ASP A 51 5.90 3.18 -0.48
C ASP A 51 4.55 3.01 0.25
N VAL A 52 3.93 4.14 0.62
CA VAL A 52 2.54 4.18 1.12
C VAL A 52 1.66 4.86 0.10
N SER A 53 0.87 4.09 -0.60
CA SER A 53 0.10 4.61 -1.74
C SER A 53 -1.38 4.22 -1.71
N GLY A 54 -2.27 5.17 -2.01
CA GLY A 54 -3.73 5.01 -2.04
C GLY A 54 -4.35 4.99 -0.65
N PRO A 55 -5.62 4.58 -0.53
CA PRO A 55 -6.32 4.55 0.74
C PRO A 55 -5.66 3.61 1.75
N ILE A 56 -5.48 4.09 2.98
CA ILE A 56 -4.92 3.31 4.09
C ILE A 56 -6.03 2.48 4.71
N VAL A 57 -5.88 1.15 4.63
CA VAL A 57 -6.86 0.18 5.13
C VAL A 57 -6.11 -0.99 5.77
N ARG A 58 -6.74 -1.63 6.78
CA ARG A 58 -6.17 -2.84 7.38
C ARG A 58 -6.35 -4.05 6.48
N GLU A 59 -7.54 -4.22 5.93
CA GLU A 59 -7.87 -5.36 5.08
C GLU A 59 -8.08 -4.94 3.63
N ARG A 60 -7.54 -5.73 2.71
CA ARG A 60 -7.81 -5.53 1.28
C ARG A 60 -9.28 -5.77 0.98
N GLY A 61 -9.92 -4.82 0.33
CA GLY A 61 -11.21 -5.04 -0.29
C GLY A 61 -11.15 -6.19 -1.31
N ARG A 62 -12.31 -6.77 -1.66
CA ARG A 62 -12.35 -7.83 -2.68
C ARG A 62 -11.70 -7.36 -3.97
N PRO A 63 -10.78 -8.16 -4.57
CA PRO A 63 -10.16 -7.80 -5.83
C PRO A 63 -11.22 -7.52 -6.89
N SER A 64 -11.18 -6.34 -7.48
CA SER A 64 -12.02 -5.99 -8.64
C SER A 64 -11.17 -6.12 -9.91
N PRO A 65 -11.68 -6.71 -10.98
CA PRO A 65 -10.95 -6.78 -12.26
C PRO A 65 -10.61 -5.42 -12.86
N LEU A 66 -11.23 -4.35 -12.34
CA LEU A 66 -11.05 -2.96 -12.76
C LEU A 66 -10.16 -2.15 -11.81
N SER A 67 -9.84 -2.66 -10.62
CA SER A 67 -8.84 -2.06 -9.74
C SER A 67 -7.46 -2.54 -10.20
N GLY A 68 -6.56 -1.61 -10.53
CA GLY A 68 -5.16 -1.91 -10.84
C GLY A 68 -4.46 -2.72 -9.76
N ALA A 69 -3.13 -2.85 -9.84
CA ALA A 69 -2.34 -3.60 -8.85
C ALA A 69 -2.77 -3.25 -7.43
N THR A 70 -3.08 -4.27 -6.63
CA THR A 70 -3.50 -4.12 -5.23
C THR A 70 -2.36 -3.45 -4.46
N LYS A 71 -2.62 -2.28 -3.90
CA LYS A 71 -1.65 -1.56 -3.07
C LYS A 71 -1.43 -2.30 -1.75
N ALA A 72 -0.33 -2.03 -1.06
CA ALA A 72 -0.04 -2.62 0.25
C ALA A 72 -1.14 -2.24 1.26
N THR A 73 -1.47 -3.16 2.17
CA THR A 73 -2.27 -2.85 3.36
C THR A 73 -1.40 -2.19 4.41
N ALA A 74 -2.01 -1.59 5.44
CA ALA A 74 -1.24 -1.00 6.53
C ALA A 74 -0.35 -2.03 7.23
N ASP A 75 -0.86 -3.24 7.49
CA ASP A 75 -0.09 -4.30 8.13
C ASP A 75 1.13 -4.70 7.27
N GLU A 76 0.96 -4.79 5.94
CA GLU A 76 2.10 -5.04 5.04
C GLU A 76 3.12 -3.91 5.02
N VAL A 77 2.68 -2.64 5.14
CA VAL A 77 3.60 -1.49 5.22
C VAL A 77 4.38 -1.53 6.55
N VAL A 78 3.72 -1.84 7.65
CA VAL A 78 4.37 -2.04 8.96
C VAL A 78 5.41 -3.14 8.87
N ASP A 79 5.04 -4.33 8.36
CA ASP A 79 5.97 -5.45 8.17
C ASP A 79 7.21 -5.05 7.34
N LEU A 80 7.04 -4.21 6.30
CA LEU A 80 8.16 -3.73 5.48
C LEU A 80 9.08 -2.76 6.22
N ILE A 81 8.53 -1.89 7.06
CA ILE A 81 9.33 -0.96 7.88
C ILE A 81 10.09 -1.76 8.93
N GLU A 82 9.45 -2.72 9.60
CA GLU A 82 10.08 -3.60 10.58
C GLU A 82 11.16 -4.50 9.92
N GLU A 83 10.91 -5.06 8.70
CA GLU A 83 11.92 -5.80 7.93
C GLU A 83 13.13 -4.91 7.60
N ALA A 84 12.90 -3.63 7.30
CA ALA A 84 13.97 -2.68 7.02
C ALA A 84 14.76 -2.32 8.29
N ASP A 85 14.09 -2.16 9.42
CA ASP A 85 14.72 -1.86 10.72
C ASP A 85 15.58 -3.04 11.23
N GLU A 86 15.14 -4.28 10.97
CA GLU A 86 15.90 -5.49 11.28
C GLU A 86 17.13 -5.72 10.36
N ASP A 87 17.21 -5.03 9.22
CA ASP A 87 18.31 -5.18 8.25
C ASP A 87 19.45 -4.20 8.56
N GLU A 88 20.53 -4.72 9.15
CA GLU A 88 21.72 -3.92 9.51
C GLU A 88 22.30 -3.09 8.36
N SER A 89 21.90 -3.33 7.10
CA SER A 89 22.32 -2.55 5.95
C SER A 89 21.47 -1.30 5.74
N ALA A 90 20.30 -1.20 6.34
CA ALA A 90 19.40 -0.06 6.18
C ALA A 90 19.61 0.94 7.33
N GLU A 91 20.50 1.89 7.13
CA GLU A 91 20.83 2.92 8.13
C GLU A 91 19.86 4.10 8.15
N ALA A 92 18.96 4.20 7.15
CA ALA A 92 17.93 5.25 7.04
C ALA A 92 16.67 4.74 6.36
N LEU A 93 15.55 5.42 6.61
CA LEU A 93 14.24 5.13 6.00
C LEU A 93 13.74 6.32 5.16
N LEU A 94 13.45 6.07 3.89
CA LEU A 94 12.64 6.93 3.03
C LEU A 94 11.22 6.38 2.94
N LEU A 95 10.25 7.11 3.50
CA LEU A 95 8.84 6.77 3.40
C LEU A 95 8.18 7.61 2.30
N GLU A 96 7.95 7.03 1.14
CA GLU A 96 7.36 7.74 -0.01
C GLU A 96 5.82 7.70 0.08
N LEU A 97 5.19 8.87 0.19
CA LEU A 97 3.76 9.01 0.47
C LEU A 97 2.99 9.52 -0.75
N ASN A 98 1.98 8.74 -1.19
CA ASN A 98 0.99 9.16 -2.18
C ASN A 98 -0.40 8.67 -1.77
N THR A 99 -0.97 9.26 -0.73
CA THR A 99 -2.17 8.74 -0.08
C THR A 99 -3.15 9.84 0.33
N PRO A 100 -4.46 9.63 0.15
CA PRO A 100 -5.49 10.48 0.73
C PRO A 100 -5.75 10.22 2.22
N GLY A 101 -5.00 9.30 2.85
CA GLY A 101 -5.29 8.78 4.18
C GLY A 101 -6.25 7.60 4.17
N GLY A 102 -6.90 7.37 5.30
CA GLY A 102 -7.81 6.23 5.47
C GLY A 102 -8.20 5.98 6.92
N GLU A 103 -8.13 4.74 7.35
CA GLU A 103 -8.52 4.33 8.71
C GLU A 103 -7.50 4.85 9.74
N VAL A 104 -8.01 5.31 10.90
CA VAL A 104 -7.19 5.95 11.93
C VAL A 104 -6.15 4.99 12.51
N LEU A 105 -6.56 3.82 13.02
CA LEU A 105 -5.64 2.87 13.64
C LEU A 105 -4.59 2.33 12.67
N PRO A 106 -4.93 1.92 11.43
CA PRO A 106 -3.94 1.56 10.42
C PRO A 106 -2.92 2.67 10.13
N SER A 107 -3.35 3.92 10.11
CA SER A 107 -2.44 5.07 9.93
C SER A 107 -1.51 5.25 11.13
N ASP A 108 -2.01 5.05 12.35
CA ASP A 108 -1.20 5.15 13.57
C ASP A 108 -0.20 3.99 13.69
N ASP A 109 -0.56 2.78 13.27
CA ASP A 109 0.36 1.64 13.27
C ASP A 109 1.57 1.91 12.35
N ILE A 110 1.34 2.42 11.14
CA ILE A 110 2.43 2.81 10.21
C ILE A 110 3.26 3.96 10.80
N ARG A 111 2.61 4.99 11.37
CA ARG A 111 3.32 6.09 12.03
C ARG A 111 4.25 5.61 13.12
N ARG A 112 3.79 4.69 13.96
CA ARG A 112 4.59 4.12 15.05
C ARG A 112 5.79 3.35 14.52
N ALA A 113 5.58 2.49 13.54
CA ALA A 113 6.67 1.76 12.91
C ALA A 113 7.74 2.71 12.33
N ALA A 114 7.32 3.80 11.66
CA ALA A 114 8.24 4.81 11.17
C ALA A 114 8.99 5.57 12.28
N ALA A 115 8.30 5.88 13.40
CA ALA A 115 8.88 6.58 14.54
C ALA A 115 9.80 5.69 15.40
N GLU A 116 9.65 4.38 15.33
CA GLU A 116 10.46 3.39 16.07
C GLU A 116 11.68 2.89 15.27
N PHE A 117 11.79 3.27 13.99
CA PHE A 117 12.93 2.91 13.14
C PHE A 117 14.26 3.45 13.70
N ASP A 118 15.28 2.57 13.82
CA ASP A 118 16.59 2.91 14.38
C ASP A 118 17.47 3.60 13.32
N GLY A 119 17.22 4.87 13.07
CA GLY A 119 17.96 5.69 12.10
C GLY A 119 17.17 6.90 11.64
N PRO A 120 17.76 7.79 10.83
CA PRO A 120 17.04 8.94 10.30
C PRO A 120 15.90 8.51 9.36
N THR A 121 14.74 9.12 9.56
CA THR A 121 13.55 8.86 8.77
C THR A 121 13.11 10.13 8.03
N VAL A 122 12.87 10.02 6.72
CA VAL A 122 12.32 11.11 5.92
C VAL A 122 11.06 10.64 5.21
N ALA A 123 9.95 11.33 5.46
CA ALA A 123 8.74 11.20 4.67
C ALA A 123 8.83 12.12 3.44
N TYR A 124 8.48 11.61 2.27
CA TYR A 124 8.39 12.39 1.05
C TYR A 124 7.00 12.34 0.44
N ALA A 125 6.32 13.47 0.45
CA ALA A 125 5.02 13.64 -0.21
C ALA A 125 5.23 13.84 -1.72
N THR A 126 4.87 12.84 -2.52
CA THR A 126 4.97 12.94 -3.98
C THR A 126 3.82 13.76 -4.57
N ASP A 127 2.61 13.17 -4.75
CA ASP A 127 1.44 13.90 -5.25
C ASP A 127 0.51 14.33 -4.11
N LEU A 128 0.29 13.44 -3.13
CA LEU A 128 -0.70 13.61 -2.08
C LEU A 128 -0.26 12.99 -0.75
N CYS A 129 -0.22 13.80 0.29
CA CYS A 129 0.01 13.37 1.67
C CYS A 129 -1.06 14.03 2.56
N ALA A 130 -2.23 13.41 2.64
CA ALA A 130 -3.39 14.00 3.28
C ALA A 130 -4.00 13.11 4.36
N SER A 131 -4.59 13.72 5.40
CA SER A 131 -5.31 13.02 6.47
C SER A 131 -4.42 11.94 7.13
N GLY A 132 -4.83 10.67 7.12
CA GLY A 132 -3.99 9.57 7.62
C GLY A 132 -2.58 9.50 7.03
N GLY A 133 -2.36 10.02 5.80
CA GLY A 133 -1.02 10.16 5.21
C GLY A 133 -0.17 11.18 5.96
N TYR A 134 -0.77 12.31 6.34
CA TYR A 134 -0.09 13.32 7.14
C TYR A 134 0.14 12.83 8.59
N TRP A 135 -0.81 12.05 9.13
CA TRP A 135 -0.64 11.36 10.41
C TRP A 135 0.62 10.49 10.39
N ILE A 136 0.80 9.67 9.34
CA ILE A 136 1.98 8.83 9.15
C ILE A 136 3.25 9.68 9.06
N ALA A 137 3.25 10.72 8.22
CA ALA A 137 4.39 11.62 8.04
C ALA A 137 4.85 12.28 9.33
N SER A 138 3.93 12.53 10.27
CA SER A 138 4.24 13.09 11.59
C SER A 138 5.07 12.15 12.50
N GLY A 139 5.23 10.89 12.10
CA GLY A 139 6.11 9.93 12.79
C GLY A 139 7.56 9.94 12.29
N CYS A 140 7.84 10.60 11.16
CA CYS A 140 9.19 10.72 10.62
C CYS A 140 9.91 11.97 11.16
N ASP A 141 11.25 11.94 11.16
CA ASP A 141 12.07 13.08 11.59
C ASP A 141 11.85 14.32 10.72
N GLU A 142 11.69 14.11 9.41
CA GLU A 142 11.48 15.18 8.44
C GLU A 142 10.35 14.81 7.46
N LEU A 143 9.59 15.82 7.05
CA LEU A 143 8.63 15.73 5.95
C LEU A 143 9.02 16.67 4.83
N TRP A 144 9.32 16.11 3.68
CA TRP A 144 9.59 16.84 2.44
C TRP A 144 8.43 16.71 1.46
N ALA A 145 8.24 17.71 0.61
CA ALA A 145 7.21 17.69 -0.43
C ALA A 145 7.73 18.28 -1.74
N HIS A 146 7.13 17.89 -2.86
CA HIS A 146 7.26 18.63 -4.09
C HIS A 146 6.43 19.91 -4.03
N ASP A 147 6.84 21.00 -4.69
CA ASP A 147 6.16 22.29 -4.71
C ASP A 147 4.65 22.18 -4.98
N ALA A 148 4.27 21.27 -5.89
CA ALA A 148 2.89 21.03 -6.32
C ALA A 148 2.17 19.89 -5.59
N SER A 149 2.79 19.24 -4.62
CA SER A 149 2.16 18.20 -3.81
C SER A 149 1.00 18.79 -3.00
N LEU A 150 -0.02 17.99 -2.75
CA LEU A 150 -1.10 18.34 -1.85
C LEU A 150 -0.83 17.73 -0.46
N VAL A 151 -0.74 18.60 0.56
CA VAL A 151 -0.35 18.20 1.92
C VAL A 151 -1.37 18.75 2.93
N GLY A 152 -1.61 18.01 4.03
CA GLY A 152 -2.46 18.48 5.13
C GLY A 152 -3.73 17.64 5.31
N SER A 153 -4.92 18.26 5.24
CA SER A 153 -6.20 17.61 5.59
C SER A 153 -6.16 17.00 7.01
N ILE A 154 -5.63 17.77 7.97
CA ILE A 154 -5.53 17.35 9.38
C ILE A 154 -6.93 17.44 9.99
N GLY A 155 -7.69 16.35 9.86
CA GLY A 155 -9.07 16.29 10.29
C GLY A 155 -9.64 14.88 10.22
N VAL A 156 -10.78 14.72 10.88
CA VAL A 156 -11.49 13.44 11.00
C VAL A 156 -12.92 13.60 10.50
N VAL A 157 -13.39 12.64 9.71
CA VAL A 157 -14.75 12.63 9.21
C VAL A 157 -15.42 11.28 9.50
N GLY A 158 -16.61 11.33 10.09
CA GLY A 158 -17.53 10.20 10.16
C GLY A 158 -18.78 10.50 9.36
N SER A 159 -19.30 9.54 8.62
CA SER A 159 -20.53 9.71 7.86
C SER A 159 -21.42 8.49 7.95
N ARG A 160 -22.74 8.73 7.91
CA ARG A 160 -23.76 7.67 7.81
C ARG A 160 -24.79 8.06 6.73
N PRO A 161 -25.21 7.12 5.88
CA PRO A 161 -26.39 7.36 5.04
C PRO A 161 -27.65 7.42 5.90
N ASN A 162 -28.61 8.31 5.58
CA ASN A 162 -29.96 8.26 6.12
C ASN A 162 -30.91 7.73 5.05
N ALA A 163 -31.39 6.52 5.25
CA ALA A 163 -32.30 5.83 4.34
C ALA A 163 -33.73 5.69 4.91
N ALA A 164 -34.05 6.30 6.08
CA ALA A 164 -35.37 6.19 6.72
C ALA A 164 -36.48 6.61 5.77
N GLY A 165 -36.43 7.78 5.18
CA GLY A 165 -37.46 8.26 4.25
C GLY A 165 -37.58 7.45 2.94
N LEU A 166 -36.53 6.72 2.54
CA LEU A 166 -36.61 5.75 1.42
C LEU A 166 -37.31 4.47 1.86
N ALA A 167 -37.00 3.95 3.04
CA ALA A 167 -37.62 2.77 3.61
C ALA A 167 -39.13 2.98 3.73
N ASP A 168 -39.57 4.12 4.27
CA ASP A 168 -40.98 4.49 4.36
C ASP A 168 -41.70 4.50 3.01
N LYS A 169 -41.07 5.09 1.99
CA LYS A 169 -41.64 5.13 0.62
C LYS A 169 -41.77 3.76 -0.02
N LEU A 170 -40.91 2.82 0.37
CA LEU A 170 -40.93 1.43 -0.12
C LEU A 170 -41.80 0.52 0.75
N GLY A 171 -42.41 1.04 1.84
CA GLY A 171 -43.20 0.24 2.77
C GLY A 171 -42.36 -0.75 3.58
N ILE A 172 -41.06 -0.44 3.79
CA ILE A 172 -40.15 -1.25 4.61
C ILE A 172 -40.27 -0.76 6.05
N SER A 173 -40.76 -1.63 6.96
CA SER A 173 -40.69 -1.38 8.39
C SER A 173 -39.38 -1.90 8.97
N TYR A 174 -38.80 -1.15 9.89
CA TYR A 174 -37.60 -1.54 10.64
C TYR A 174 -37.99 -1.73 12.11
N GLU A 175 -37.85 -2.94 12.61
CA GLU A 175 -38.06 -3.28 14.02
C GLU A 175 -36.72 -3.63 14.65
N GLN A 176 -36.45 -3.05 15.81
CA GLN A 176 -35.17 -3.17 16.49
C GLN A 176 -35.33 -3.65 17.93
N PHE A 177 -34.45 -4.54 18.33
CA PHE A 177 -34.35 -5.04 19.71
C PHE A 177 -32.94 -4.82 20.20
N THR A 178 -32.71 -3.84 21.08
CA THR A 178 -31.40 -3.47 21.60
C THR A 178 -31.35 -3.54 23.12
N ALA A 179 -30.14 -3.68 23.63
CA ALA A 179 -29.80 -3.48 25.02
C ALA A 179 -28.56 -2.57 25.10
N GLY A 180 -28.71 -1.44 25.78
CA GLY A 180 -27.76 -0.33 25.83
C GLY A 180 -28.22 0.83 24.94
N GLU A 181 -28.25 2.03 25.52
CA GLU A 181 -28.87 3.24 24.95
C GLU A 181 -28.32 3.63 23.57
N TYR A 182 -27.01 3.54 23.39
CA TYR A 182 -26.33 3.94 22.14
C TYR A 182 -25.91 2.76 21.25
N LYS A 183 -26.46 1.54 21.50
CA LYS A 183 -26.01 0.34 20.78
C LYS A 183 -26.28 0.40 19.28
N ASP A 184 -27.27 1.15 18.91
CA ASP A 184 -27.76 1.34 17.53
C ASP A 184 -27.55 2.75 16.99
N ALA A 185 -26.80 3.58 17.70
CA ALA A 185 -26.45 4.91 17.24
C ALA A 185 -25.81 4.83 15.84
N GLY A 186 -26.36 5.61 14.90
CA GLY A 186 -25.88 5.62 13.53
C GLY A 186 -26.51 4.59 12.58
N ILE A 187 -27.50 3.79 12.99
CA ILE A 187 -28.24 2.90 12.06
C ILE A 187 -28.94 3.71 10.96
N PRO A 188 -28.80 3.32 9.67
CA PRO A 188 -29.27 4.13 8.53
C PRO A 188 -30.78 4.10 8.31
N LEU A 189 -31.53 3.17 8.92
CA LEU A 189 -32.96 2.95 8.63
C LEU A 189 -33.90 3.72 9.54
N ARG A 190 -33.40 4.57 10.41
CA ARG A 190 -34.18 5.51 11.22
C ARG A 190 -33.52 6.88 11.28
N GLU A 191 -34.31 7.89 11.64
CA GLU A 191 -33.74 9.21 11.96
C GLU A 191 -32.84 9.09 13.19
N ILE A 192 -31.79 9.91 13.20
CA ILE A 192 -30.86 9.98 14.33
C ILE A 192 -31.44 10.94 15.39
N GLU A 193 -31.36 10.56 16.64
CA GLU A 193 -31.73 11.40 17.76
C GLU A 193 -30.59 12.36 18.12
N GLU A 194 -30.88 13.46 18.84
CA GLU A 194 -29.89 14.51 19.10
C GLU A 194 -28.76 14.02 20.01
N ASP A 195 -29.08 13.25 21.04
CA ASP A 195 -28.11 12.63 21.95
C ASP A 195 -27.19 11.61 21.26
N GLU A 196 -27.72 10.86 20.29
CA GLU A 196 -26.90 9.98 19.45
C GLU A 196 -25.97 10.77 18.54
N ARG A 197 -26.45 11.92 18.02
CA ARG A 197 -25.62 12.83 17.23
C ARG A 197 -24.47 13.38 18.07
N GLU A 198 -24.76 13.85 19.28
CA GLU A 198 -23.75 14.35 20.22
C GLU A 198 -22.76 13.26 20.59
N TYR A 199 -23.22 12.04 20.86
CA TYR A 199 -22.38 10.89 21.14
C TYR A 199 -21.42 10.57 20.00
N LEU A 200 -21.92 10.47 18.76
CA LEU A 200 -21.09 10.19 17.59
C LEU A 200 -20.12 11.34 17.28
N GLN A 201 -20.56 12.60 17.44
CA GLN A 201 -19.71 13.76 17.29
C GLN A 201 -18.57 13.73 18.31
N GLY A 202 -18.84 13.40 19.56
CA GLY A 202 -17.81 13.27 20.59
C GLY A 202 -16.72 12.26 20.27
N ILE A 203 -17.03 11.18 19.55
CA ILE A 203 -16.02 10.23 19.04
C ILE A 203 -15.14 10.90 17.99
N ILE A 204 -15.74 11.64 17.04
CA ILE A 204 -15.01 12.38 16.00
C ILE A 204 -14.10 13.42 16.62
N ASP A 205 -14.61 14.19 17.56
CA ASP A 205 -13.85 15.22 18.28
C ASP A 205 -12.66 14.59 19.04
N GLY A 206 -12.87 13.44 19.69
CA GLY A 206 -11.80 12.70 20.35
C GLY A 206 -10.68 12.25 19.41
N TYR A 207 -11.02 11.75 18.22
CA TYR A 207 -10.01 11.42 17.20
C TYR A 207 -9.31 12.66 16.64
N TYR A 208 -10.06 13.77 16.49
CA TYR A 208 -9.47 15.02 16.02
C TYR A 208 -8.44 15.58 17.01
N GLU A 209 -8.75 15.59 18.31
CA GLU A 209 -7.79 16.01 19.34
C GLU A 209 -6.53 15.14 19.34
N GLN A 210 -6.66 13.81 19.19
CA GLN A 210 -5.51 12.93 19.05
C GLN A 210 -4.68 13.27 17.81
N PHE A 211 -5.34 13.61 16.69
CA PHE A 211 -4.62 14.01 15.48
C PHE A 211 -3.84 15.31 15.68
N VAL A 212 -4.48 16.31 16.26
CA VAL A 212 -3.83 17.59 16.58
C VAL A 212 -2.61 17.36 17.48
N GLU A 213 -2.75 16.56 18.54
CA GLU A 213 -1.66 16.23 19.46
C GLU A 213 -0.51 15.51 18.74
N THR A 214 -0.83 14.48 17.94
CA THR A 214 0.16 13.71 17.16
C THR A 214 0.96 14.63 16.21
N VAL A 215 0.28 15.51 15.49
CA VAL A 215 0.94 16.47 14.57
C VAL A 215 1.76 17.50 15.35
N SER A 216 1.19 18.04 16.42
CA SER A 216 1.88 19.02 17.28
C SER A 216 3.19 18.46 17.82
N GLU A 217 3.17 17.24 18.34
CA GLU A 217 4.36 16.55 18.87
C GLU A 217 5.36 16.22 17.76
N GLY A 218 4.89 15.59 16.67
CA GLY A 218 5.75 15.11 15.60
C GLY A 218 6.36 16.24 14.74
N ARG A 219 5.67 17.38 14.62
CA ARG A 219 6.12 18.52 13.81
C ARG A 219 6.65 19.69 14.66
N GLY A 220 6.56 19.60 16.00
CA GLY A 220 6.96 20.68 16.91
C GLY A 220 6.10 21.96 16.74
N MET A 221 4.84 21.82 16.31
CA MET A 221 3.92 22.92 16.08
C MET A 221 3.08 23.21 17.33
N ASP A 222 2.61 24.46 17.49
CA ASP A 222 1.58 24.76 18.49
C ASP A 222 0.26 24.05 18.10
N PRO A 223 -0.43 23.37 19.04
CA PRO A 223 -1.72 22.74 18.75
C PRO A 223 -2.76 23.69 18.14
N GLU A 224 -2.70 24.98 18.46
CA GLU A 224 -3.63 25.97 17.90
C GLU A 224 -3.32 26.25 16.43
N ASP A 225 -2.03 26.34 16.04
CA ASP A 225 -1.63 26.48 14.63
C ASP A 225 -2.09 25.29 13.81
N VAL A 226 -2.05 24.07 14.38
CA VAL A 226 -2.57 22.85 13.74
C VAL A 226 -4.10 22.97 13.54
N ARG A 227 -4.85 23.44 14.55
CA ARG A 227 -6.31 23.63 14.46
C ARG A 227 -6.68 24.72 13.44
N GLU A 228 -5.89 25.80 13.31
CA GLU A 228 -6.11 26.86 12.34
C GLU A 228 -6.02 26.40 10.88
N THR A 229 -5.42 25.23 10.62
CA THR A 229 -5.46 24.60 9.29
C THR A 229 -6.87 24.21 8.84
N GLU A 230 -7.81 24.01 9.79
CA GLU A 230 -9.22 23.67 9.54
C GLU A 230 -9.38 22.50 8.55
N ALA A 231 -8.50 21.50 8.65
CA ALA A 231 -8.44 20.35 7.75
C ALA A 231 -8.32 20.70 6.25
N ARG A 232 -7.77 21.86 5.92
CA ARG A 232 -7.49 22.22 4.52
C ARG A 232 -6.33 21.41 3.98
N VAL A 233 -6.29 21.28 2.65
CA VAL A 233 -5.11 20.85 1.91
C VAL A 233 -4.39 22.08 1.37
N TYR A 234 -3.08 22.00 1.33
CA TYR A 234 -2.19 23.06 0.87
C TYR A 234 -1.30 22.52 -0.26
N LEU A 235 -0.89 23.38 -1.17
CA LEU A 235 0.24 23.07 -2.04
C LEU A 235 1.50 22.96 -1.19
N GLY A 236 2.49 22.17 -1.63
CA GLY A 236 3.74 22.01 -0.90
C GLY A 236 4.38 23.34 -0.51
N THR A 237 4.38 24.31 -1.43
CA THR A 237 4.86 25.68 -1.17
C THR A 237 4.15 26.34 0.00
N ASP A 238 2.81 26.29 0.02
CA ASP A 238 2.02 26.92 1.07
C ASP A 238 2.15 26.16 2.40
N ALA A 239 2.27 24.82 2.32
CA ALA A 239 2.49 23.96 3.48
C ALA A 239 3.85 24.24 4.16
N ALA A 240 4.90 24.51 3.40
CA ALA A 240 6.20 24.90 3.92
C ALA A 240 6.17 26.26 4.62
N GLU A 241 5.44 27.23 4.06
CA GLU A 241 5.29 28.57 4.66
C GLU A 241 4.63 28.55 6.05
N ILE A 242 3.74 27.57 6.31
CA ILE A 242 3.05 27.43 7.59
C ILE A 242 3.63 26.32 8.49
N GLY A 243 4.77 25.73 8.10
CA GLY A 243 5.49 24.74 8.91
C GLY A 243 4.93 23.31 8.87
N LEU A 244 4.00 23.01 7.97
CA LEU A 244 3.52 21.65 7.77
C LEU A 244 4.53 20.74 7.04
N VAL A 245 5.51 21.31 6.35
CA VAL A 245 6.58 20.63 5.60
C VAL A 245 7.90 21.28 6.00
N ASP A 246 8.94 20.47 6.19
CA ASP A 246 10.27 20.95 6.60
C ASP A 246 11.03 21.60 5.45
N ASP A 247 10.94 20.97 4.26
CA ASP A 247 11.58 21.53 3.07
C ASP A 247 10.87 21.05 1.79
N LEU A 248 11.21 21.70 0.69
CA LEU A 248 10.70 21.43 -0.64
C LEU A 248 11.81 20.85 -1.52
N GLY A 249 11.45 19.86 -2.33
CA GLY A 249 12.42 19.29 -3.25
C GLY A 249 11.86 18.17 -4.10
N THR A 250 12.72 17.70 -4.98
CA THR A 250 12.53 16.48 -5.74
C THR A 250 12.96 15.27 -4.91
N ARG A 251 12.69 14.07 -5.40
CA ARG A 251 13.20 12.86 -4.78
C ARG A 251 14.74 12.84 -4.68
N GLU A 252 15.46 13.37 -5.68
CA GLU A 252 16.91 13.46 -5.68
C GLU A 252 17.41 14.38 -4.54
N ASP A 253 16.69 15.46 -4.25
CA ASP A 253 16.99 16.34 -3.12
C ASP A 253 16.81 15.63 -1.77
N VAL A 254 15.76 14.80 -1.65
CA VAL A 254 15.51 13.97 -0.46
C VAL A 254 16.59 12.89 -0.28
N GLU A 255 17.01 12.23 -1.35
CA GLU A 255 18.12 11.27 -1.33
C GLU A 255 19.41 11.96 -0.87
N THR A 256 19.68 13.18 -1.35
CA THR A 256 20.81 14.00 -0.90
C THR A 256 20.69 14.35 0.58
N ARG A 257 19.48 14.68 1.05
CA ARG A 257 19.24 14.96 2.46
C ARG A 257 19.51 13.75 3.35
N LEU A 258 19.06 12.56 2.94
CA LEU A 258 19.37 11.32 3.66
C LEU A 258 20.88 11.05 3.69
N ALA A 259 21.58 11.26 2.57
CA ALA A 259 23.04 11.15 2.49
C ALA A 259 23.74 12.06 3.51
N ASP A 260 23.27 13.30 3.65
CA ASP A 260 23.78 14.24 4.66
C ASP A 260 23.53 13.74 6.10
N ARG A 261 22.40 13.04 6.34
CA ARG A 261 22.03 12.52 7.66
C ARG A 261 22.88 11.31 8.07
N ILE A 262 23.18 10.40 7.15
CA ILE A 262 24.02 9.21 7.42
C ILE A 262 25.52 9.45 7.20
N GLY A 263 25.87 10.52 6.48
CA GLY A 263 27.26 10.93 6.27
C GLY A 263 27.97 10.24 5.10
N GLU A 264 27.24 9.59 4.21
CA GLU A 264 27.73 8.94 2.99
C GLU A 264 26.67 8.97 1.88
N ASP A 265 27.07 8.65 0.64
CA ASP A 265 26.15 8.59 -0.49
C ASP A 265 25.06 7.52 -0.25
N VAL A 266 23.81 7.86 -0.55
CA VAL A 266 22.65 6.95 -0.34
C VAL A 266 22.46 6.04 -1.54
N GLU A 267 22.40 4.74 -1.25
CA GLU A 267 21.95 3.70 -2.18
C GLU A 267 20.64 3.11 -1.64
N LEU A 268 19.52 3.44 -2.30
CA LEU A 268 18.19 3.02 -1.86
C LEU A 268 17.84 1.59 -2.30
N ARG A 269 17.32 0.80 -1.38
CA ARG A 269 16.62 -0.45 -1.68
C ARG A 269 15.13 -0.29 -1.39
N GLU A 270 14.31 -0.60 -2.40
CA GLU A 270 12.86 -0.64 -2.24
C GLU A 270 12.42 -1.95 -1.57
N PHE A 271 11.76 -1.82 -0.43
CA PHE A 271 11.09 -2.91 0.28
C PHE A 271 9.67 -3.02 -0.23
N ILE A 272 9.30 -4.19 -0.75
CA ILE A 272 8.01 -4.46 -1.36
C ILE A 272 7.38 -5.73 -0.79
N PRO A 273 6.05 -5.80 -0.61
CA PRO A 273 5.41 -6.99 -0.08
C PRO A 273 5.73 -8.25 -0.89
N ASP A 274 6.04 -9.34 -0.21
CA ASP A 274 6.31 -10.63 -0.86
C ASP A 274 5.02 -11.26 -1.38
N ARG A 275 4.65 -10.87 -2.59
CA ARG A 275 3.45 -11.39 -3.26
C ARG A 275 3.74 -12.70 -3.94
N GLY A 276 2.98 -13.74 -3.60
CA GLY A 276 3.06 -15.04 -4.27
C GLY A 276 2.89 -14.93 -5.79
N LEU A 277 3.49 -15.86 -6.55
CA LEU A 277 3.48 -15.89 -8.02
C LEU A 277 2.06 -15.77 -8.62
N ALA A 278 1.06 -16.37 -7.98
CA ALA A 278 -0.34 -16.31 -8.42
C ALA A 278 -0.91 -14.89 -8.33
N GLU A 279 -0.57 -14.14 -7.29
CA GLU A 279 -1.00 -12.76 -7.08
C GLU A 279 -0.29 -11.80 -8.03
N ARG A 280 1.03 -11.98 -8.26
CA ARG A 280 1.83 -11.22 -9.24
C ARG A 280 1.33 -11.36 -10.67
N LEU A 281 0.77 -12.54 -11.01
CA LEU A 281 0.18 -12.80 -12.33
C LEU A 281 -1.29 -12.38 -12.42
N GLY A 282 -1.88 -11.82 -11.36
CA GLY A 282 -3.32 -11.50 -11.30
C GLY A 282 -4.22 -12.73 -11.44
N ILE A 283 -3.68 -13.90 -11.14
CA ILE A 283 -4.39 -15.18 -11.24
C ILE A 283 -5.00 -15.45 -9.87
N GLY A 284 -6.28 -15.10 -9.69
CA GLY A 284 -7.01 -15.46 -8.47
C GLY A 284 -6.96 -16.97 -8.21
N ALA A 285 -6.93 -17.37 -6.94
CA ALA A 285 -6.88 -18.77 -6.52
C ALA A 285 -7.95 -19.64 -7.22
N GLU A 286 -9.11 -19.05 -7.55
CA GLU A 286 -10.18 -19.70 -8.31
C GLU A 286 -9.75 -20.09 -9.74
N ARG A 287 -8.95 -19.27 -10.42
CA ARG A 287 -8.45 -19.56 -11.78
C ARG A 287 -7.35 -20.61 -11.74
N VAL A 288 -6.49 -20.58 -10.72
CA VAL A 288 -5.47 -21.62 -10.52
C VAL A 288 -6.14 -22.96 -10.20
N ALA A 289 -7.15 -22.98 -9.34
CA ALA A 289 -7.93 -24.17 -9.02
C ALA A 289 -8.70 -24.71 -10.24
N PHE A 290 -9.29 -23.80 -11.05
CA PHE A 290 -9.97 -24.17 -12.29
C PHE A 290 -9.00 -24.73 -13.33
N ALA A 291 -7.83 -24.11 -13.54
CA ALA A 291 -6.81 -24.60 -14.46
C ALA A 291 -6.22 -25.94 -14.01
N ALA A 292 -5.99 -26.12 -12.71
CA ALA A 292 -5.56 -27.41 -12.15
C ALA A 292 -6.66 -28.47 -12.28
N GLY A 293 -7.92 -28.12 -11.99
CA GLY A 293 -9.08 -29.03 -12.13
C GLY A 293 -9.35 -29.43 -13.58
N SER A 294 -9.25 -28.49 -14.52
CA SER A 294 -9.42 -28.78 -15.96
C SER A 294 -8.26 -29.62 -16.52
N GLY A 295 -7.03 -29.38 -16.05
CA GLY A 295 -5.87 -30.19 -16.39
C GLY A 295 -6.00 -31.67 -15.91
N VAL A 296 -6.56 -31.86 -14.72
CA VAL A 296 -6.86 -33.21 -14.22
C VAL A 296 -8.02 -33.82 -14.99
N ALA A 297 -9.07 -33.06 -15.32
CA ALA A 297 -10.21 -33.57 -16.10
C ALA A 297 -9.79 -33.99 -17.53
N SER A 298 -8.86 -33.26 -18.19
CA SER A 298 -8.40 -33.60 -19.53
C SER A 298 -7.63 -34.93 -19.59
N VAL A 299 -6.96 -35.31 -18.48
CA VAL A 299 -6.26 -36.62 -18.39
C VAL A 299 -7.25 -37.81 -18.34
N PHE A 300 -8.48 -37.55 -17.83
CA PHE A 300 -9.52 -38.59 -17.76
C PHE A 300 -10.47 -38.63 -18.96
N THR A 301 -10.42 -37.61 -19.86
CA THR A 301 -11.30 -37.53 -21.04
C THR A 301 -10.65 -37.95 -22.35
N ASP A 302 -9.36 -38.35 -22.34
CA ASP A 302 -8.64 -38.78 -23.55
C ASP A 302 -8.81 -40.29 -23.88
N GLU A 303 -9.80 -40.95 -23.27
CA GLU A 303 -10.28 -42.25 -23.70
C GLU A 303 -11.76 -42.19 -24.10
N GLY A 304 -11.99 -41.87 -25.35
CA GLY A 304 -13.10 -42.30 -26.17
C GLY A 304 -14.52 -41.85 -25.77
N GLY A 305 -15.10 -40.96 -26.52
CA GLY A 305 -16.56 -40.78 -26.60
C GLY A 305 -16.97 -39.38 -27.01
N ASP A 306 -17.35 -39.22 -28.28
CA ASP A 306 -18.14 -38.08 -28.78
C ASP A 306 -19.40 -37.91 -27.91
N VAL A 307 -19.48 -36.79 -27.21
CA VAL A 307 -20.73 -36.34 -26.57
C VAL A 307 -21.21 -35.11 -27.33
N ASP A 308 -22.18 -35.34 -28.21
CA ASP A 308 -23.00 -34.29 -28.82
C ASP A 308 -23.85 -33.59 -27.75
N VAL A 309 -23.60 -32.32 -27.46
CA VAL A 309 -24.44 -31.50 -26.58
C VAL A 309 -25.23 -30.55 -27.46
N GLU A 310 -26.49 -30.90 -27.75
CA GLU A 310 -27.49 -29.98 -28.30
C GLU A 310 -28.03 -29.09 -27.19
N LEU A 311 -27.77 -27.77 -27.30
CA LEU A 311 -28.43 -26.76 -26.48
C LEU A 311 -29.79 -26.40 -27.11
N ARG A 312 -30.88 -26.65 -26.36
CA ARG A 312 -32.20 -26.09 -26.62
C ARG A 312 -32.47 -24.97 -25.62
#